data_5d787f7692ede16886fb1b45ca33faa1
#
_entry.id   5d787f7692ede16886fb1b45ca33faa1
#
_cell.length_a   1.000
_cell.length_b   1.000
_cell.length_c   1.000
_cell.angle_alpha   90.00
_cell.angle_beta   90.00
_cell.angle_gamma   90.00
#
_symmetry.space_group_name_H-M   'P 1'
#
loop_
_entity.id
_entity.type
_entity.pdbx_description
1 polymer ?
#
loop_
_entity_poly.entity_id
_entity_poly.type
_entity_poly.pdbx_seq_one_letter_code
_entity_poly.pdbx_strand_id
1 'polypeptide(L)'
;TLSGGEMQRATLSRALAQEANLLLLDEPTSSLDFAKTNEFYDLIIQLKKDLKLTVFLSTHDINSISKYSEYVIVLKKGKKIFSGKINEILNEVFLSELYETKLNKIITEDGYPLFY
;
A
#
# COMPACT_ATOMS: atom_id res chain seq x y z
N THR A 1 7.31 -25.12 -6.96
CA THR A 1 6.93 -24.03 -6.06
C THR A 1 6.89 -22.70 -6.79
N LEU A 2 5.84 -21.92 -6.55
CA LEU A 2 5.68 -20.60 -7.13
C LEU A 2 6.58 -19.59 -6.42
N SER A 3 7.12 -18.60 -7.16
CA SER A 3 7.76 -17.44 -6.57
C SER A 3 6.73 -16.60 -5.80
N GLY A 4 7.19 -15.69 -4.91
CA GLY A 4 6.29 -14.78 -4.19
C GLY A 4 5.38 -13.96 -5.12
N GLY A 5 5.94 -13.46 -6.24
CA GLY A 5 5.18 -12.72 -7.24
C GLY A 5 4.14 -13.56 -7.99
N GLU A 6 4.50 -14.81 -8.34
CA GLU A 6 3.58 -15.75 -8.98
C GLU A 6 2.44 -16.15 -8.04
N MET A 7 2.73 -16.39 -6.76
CA MET A 7 1.72 -16.67 -5.76
C MET A 7 0.72 -15.52 -5.62
N GLN A 8 1.20 -14.29 -5.62
CA GLN A 8 0.33 -13.12 -5.52
C GLN A 8 -0.54 -12.93 -6.75
N ARG A 9 0.00 -13.12 -7.95
CA ARG A 9 -0.77 -13.11 -9.19
C ARG A 9 -1.86 -14.18 -9.19
N ALA A 10 -1.53 -15.39 -8.73
CA ALA A 10 -2.50 -16.47 -8.60
C ALA A 10 -3.61 -16.14 -7.60
N THR A 11 -3.27 -15.54 -6.47
CA THR A 11 -4.24 -15.08 -5.46
C THR A 11 -5.16 -14.00 -6.03
N LEU A 12 -4.61 -13.01 -6.74
CA LEU A 12 -5.38 -11.98 -7.41
C LEU A 12 -6.33 -12.57 -8.45
N SER A 13 -5.84 -13.48 -9.29
CA SER A 13 -6.65 -14.13 -10.33
C SER A 13 -7.82 -14.89 -9.71
N ARG A 14 -7.60 -15.57 -8.60
CA ARG A 14 -8.66 -16.26 -7.86
C ARG A 14 -9.71 -15.29 -7.31
N ALA A 15 -9.28 -14.20 -6.69
CA ALA A 15 -10.18 -13.17 -6.17
C ALA A 15 -11.02 -12.54 -7.28
N LEU A 16 -10.42 -12.26 -8.43
CA LEU A 16 -11.10 -11.70 -9.59
C LEU A 16 -12.09 -12.66 -10.22
N ALA A 17 -11.77 -13.96 -10.26
CA ALA A 17 -12.68 -14.99 -10.76
C ALA A 17 -13.96 -15.14 -9.92
N GLN A 18 -13.96 -14.67 -8.69
CA GLN A 18 -15.13 -14.65 -7.81
C GLN A 18 -16.05 -13.45 -8.01
N GLU A 19 -15.76 -12.59 -8.99
CA GLU A 19 -16.53 -11.38 -9.29
C GLU A 19 -16.74 -10.45 -8.07
N ALA A 20 -15.74 -10.38 -7.21
CA ALA A 20 -15.78 -9.56 -6.01
C ALA A 20 -15.68 -8.07 -6.34
N ASN A 21 -16.47 -7.23 -5.64
CA ASN A 21 -16.36 -5.77 -5.73
C ASN A 21 -15.33 -5.19 -4.75
N LEU A 22 -14.92 -5.97 -3.77
CA LEU A 22 -13.95 -5.62 -2.73
C LEU A 22 -12.82 -6.63 -2.74
N LEU A 23 -11.60 -6.14 -2.87
CA LEU A 23 -10.38 -6.92 -2.79
C LEU A 23 -9.67 -6.61 -1.47
N LEU A 24 -9.49 -7.64 -0.64
CA LEU A 24 -8.77 -7.55 0.63
C LEU A 24 -7.41 -8.22 0.50
N LEU A 25 -6.35 -7.49 0.79
CA LEU A 25 -4.97 -7.97 0.67
C LEU A 25 -4.21 -7.71 1.98
N ASP A 26 -3.61 -8.75 2.53
CA ASP A 26 -2.80 -8.65 3.75
C ASP A 26 -1.32 -8.67 3.39
N GLU A 27 -0.64 -7.55 3.61
CA GLU A 27 0.79 -7.33 3.30
C GLU A 27 1.22 -7.91 1.94
N PRO A 28 0.56 -7.52 0.83
CA PRO A 28 0.70 -8.23 -0.44
C PRO A 28 2.08 -8.10 -1.08
N THR A 29 2.90 -7.14 -0.65
CA THR A 29 4.22 -6.86 -1.23
C THR A 29 5.39 -7.22 -0.32
N SER A 30 5.13 -7.82 0.85
CA SER A 30 6.15 -8.09 1.87
C SER A 30 7.28 -9.01 1.39
N SER A 31 7.02 -9.90 0.44
CA SER A 31 8.02 -10.84 -0.12
C SER A 31 8.59 -10.40 -1.48
N LEU A 32 8.23 -9.22 -1.95
CA LEU A 32 8.62 -8.70 -3.26
C LEU A 32 9.80 -7.74 -3.16
N ASP A 33 10.69 -7.76 -4.17
CA ASP A 33 11.70 -6.73 -4.33
C ASP A 33 11.06 -5.41 -4.80
N PHE A 34 11.87 -4.37 -4.90
CA PHE A 34 11.41 -3.02 -5.26
C PHE A 34 10.69 -2.97 -6.63
N ALA A 35 11.27 -3.60 -7.64
CA ALA A 35 10.69 -3.61 -8.99
C ALA A 35 9.35 -4.36 -9.02
N LYS A 36 9.28 -5.51 -8.39
CA LYS A 36 8.07 -6.33 -8.30
C LYS A 36 6.99 -5.65 -7.46
N THR A 37 7.36 -4.93 -6.43
CA THR A 37 6.43 -4.12 -5.63
C THR A 37 5.75 -3.06 -6.49
N ASN A 38 6.51 -2.32 -7.29
CA ASN A 38 5.95 -1.33 -8.20
C ASN A 38 5.03 -1.95 -9.25
N GLU A 39 5.47 -3.05 -9.88
CA GLU A 39 4.63 -3.78 -10.85
C GLU A 39 3.30 -4.24 -10.24
N PHE A 40 3.35 -4.70 -8.99
CA PHE A 40 2.16 -5.14 -8.26
C PHE A 40 1.18 -3.99 -8.04
N TYR A 41 1.65 -2.84 -7.55
CA TYR A 41 0.77 -1.68 -7.34
C TYR A 41 0.22 -1.12 -8.64
N ASP A 42 1.02 -1.07 -9.70
CA ASP A 42 0.55 -0.65 -11.02
C ASP A 42 -0.57 -1.57 -11.54
N LEU A 43 -0.42 -2.89 -11.36
CA LEU A 43 -1.46 -3.86 -11.68
C LEU A 43 -2.73 -3.62 -10.87
N ILE A 44 -2.61 -3.40 -9.55
CA ILE A 44 -3.76 -3.13 -8.67
C ILE A 44 -4.50 -1.86 -9.11
N ILE A 45 -3.79 -0.80 -9.44
CA ILE A 45 -4.40 0.44 -9.91
C ILE A 45 -5.16 0.22 -11.22
N GLN A 46 -4.58 -0.53 -12.15
CA GLN A 46 -5.23 -0.87 -13.41
C GLN A 46 -6.50 -1.69 -13.21
N LEU A 47 -6.43 -2.73 -12.38
CA LEU A 47 -7.59 -3.58 -12.06
C LEU A 47 -8.70 -2.80 -11.34
N LYS A 48 -8.33 -1.94 -10.41
CA LYS A 48 -9.28 -1.06 -9.72
C LYS A 48 -10.05 -0.20 -10.71
N LYS A 49 -9.36 0.37 -11.68
CA LYS A 49 -9.96 1.21 -12.73
C LYS A 49 -10.87 0.40 -13.67
N ASP A 50 -10.35 -0.71 -14.20
CA ASP A 50 -11.04 -1.50 -15.22
C ASP A 50 -12.26 -2.24 -14.68
N LEU A 51 -12.20 -2.73 -13.46
CA LEU A 51 -13.22 -3.55 -12.82
C LEU A 51 -14.03 -2.80 -11.75
N LYS A 52 -13.77 -1.53 -11.54
CA LYS A 52 -14.40 -0.69 -10.50
C LYS A 52 -14.32 -1.34 -9.11
N LEU A 53 -13.16 -1.88 -8.78
CA LEU A 53 -12.91 -2.51 -7.49
C LEU A 53 -12.65 -1.48 -6.40
N THR A 54 -13.09 -1.80 -5.19
CA THR A 54 -12.54 -1.21 -3.97
C THR A 54 -11.43 -2.13 -3.47
N VAL A 55 -10.24 -1.57 -3.25
CA VAL A 55 -9.09 -2.32 -2.76
C VAL A 55 -8.75 -1.86 -1.35
N PHE A 56 -8.67 -2.81 -0.43
CA PHE A 56 -8.23 -2.60 0.94
C PHE A 56 -7.04 -3.49 1.22
N LEU A 57 -5.90 -2.89 1.56
CA LEU A 57 -4.69 -3.66 1.83
C LEU A 57 -4.03 -3.21 3.13
N SER A 58 -3.36 -4.14 3.80
CA SER A 58 -2.49 -3.82 4.92
C SER A 58 -1.03 -3.75 4.46
N THR A 59 -0.28 -2.84 5.03
CA THR A 59 1.16 -2.69 4.79
C THR A 59 1.80 -1.85 5.88
N HIS A 60 3.10 -1.97 6.04
CA HIS A 60 3.93 -1.09 6.88
C HIS A 60 4.84 -0.17 6.04
N ASP A 61 4.75 -0.24 4.72
CA ASP A 61 5.59 0.54 3.80
C ASP A 61 4.90 1.86 3.42
N ILE A 62 5.20 2.90 4.18
CA ILE A 62 4.65 4.25 3.94
C ILE A 62 5.06 4.82 2.58
N ASN A 63 6.23 4.48 2.08
CA ASN A 63 6.73 5.04 0.82
C ASN A 63 5.92 4.51 -0.37
N SER A 64 5.54 3.25 -0.36
CA SER A 64 4.67 2.69 -1.39
C SER A 64 3.26 3.27 -1.30
N ILE A 65 2.64 3.28 -0.13
CA ILE A 65 1.25 3.75 -0.01
C ILE A 65 1.11 5.25 -0.26
N SER A 66 2.14 6.06 -0.01
CA SER A 66 2.10 7.49 -0.30
C SER A 66 1.80 7.80 -1.77
N LYS A 67 2.24 6.93 -2.66
CA LYS A 67 2.05 7.05 -4.10
C LYS A 67 0.72 6.48 -4.59
N TYR A 68 0.23 5.39 -3.97
CA TYR A 68 -0.85 4.58 -4.53
C TYR A 68 -2.18 4.69 -3.78
N SER A 69 -2.18 5.14 -2.53
CA SER A 69 -3.38 5.18 -1.69
C SER A 69 -4.03 6.55 -1.63
N GLU A 70 -5.36 6.57 -1.54
CA GLU A 70 -6.14 7.79 -1.32
C GLU A 70 -6.49 7.97 0.16
N TYR A 71 -6.86 6.87 0.82
CA TYR A 71 -7.27 6.83 2.23
C TYR A 71 -6.42 5.87 3.02
N VAL A 72 -6.30 6.15 4.31
CA VAL A 72 -5.51 5.34 5.22
C VAL A 72 -6.22 5.17 6.56
N ILE A 73 -6.05 4.00 7.13
CA ILE A 73 -6.36 3.72 8.54
C ILE A 73 -5.05 3.34 9.21
N VAL A 74 -4.65 4.08 10.22
CA VAL A 74 -3.40 3.83 10.94
C VAL A 74 -3.68 3.10 12.23
N LEU A 75 -3.04 1.95 12.38
CA LEU A 75 -3.14 1.11 13.57
C LEU A 75 -1.79 1.09 14.30
N LYS A 76 -1.84 1.21 15.61
CA LYS A 76 -0.67 1.05 16.48
C LYS A 76 -1.07 0.34 17.76
N LYS A 77 -0.34 -0.72 18.11
CA LYS A 77 -0.60 -1.53 19.32
C LYS A 77 -2.06 -1.97 19.45
N GLY A 78 -2.63 -2.42 18.33
CA GLY A 78 -4.01 -2.90 18.27
C GLY A 78 -5.09 -1.82 18.32
N LYS A 79 -4.73 -0.55 18.26
CA LYS A 79 -5.68 0.57 18.30
C LYS A 79 -5.60 1.39 17.02
N LYS A 80 -6.77 1.88 16.60
CA LYS A 80 -6.84 2.88 15.52
C LYS A 80 -6.44 4.24 16.09
N ILE A 81 -5.39 4.84 15.52
CA ILE A 81 -4.91 6.16 15.92
C ILE A 81 -5.25 7.26 14.93
N PHE A 82 -5.58 6.89 13.68
CA PHE A 82 -5.97 7.84 12.64
C PHE A 82 -6.79 7.14 11.56
N SER A 83 -7.69 7.86 10.92
CA SER A 83 -8.30 7.46 9.64
C SER A 83 -8.67 8.71 8.84
N GLY A 84 -8.35 8.72 7.55
CA GLY A 84 -8.60 9.88 6.68
C GLY A 84 -7.80 9.79 5.38
N LYS A 85 -7.60 10.94 4.76
CA LYS A 85 -6.82 11.03 3.52
C LYS A 85 -5.35 10.84 3.80
N ILE A 86 -4.67 10.17 2.86
CA ILE A 86 -3.25 9.82 3.02
C ILE A 86 -2.36 11.05 3.23
N ASN A 87 -2.62 12.16 2.56
CA ASN A 87 -1.80 13.37 2.69
C ASN A 87 -1.81 13.99 4.10
N GLU A 88 -2.80 13.68 4.92
CA GLU A 88 -2.86 14.19 6.30
C GLU A 88 -1.79 13.59 7.21
N ILE A 89 -1.26 12.40 6.86
CA ILE A 89 -0.22 11.73 7.65
C ILE A 89 1.18 11.81 7.02
N LEU A 90 1.31 12.34 5.80
CA LEU A 90 2.59 12.40 5.08
C LEU A 90 3.46 13.58 5.55
N ASN A 91 3.75 13.60 6.84
CA ASN A 91 4.63 14.58 7.46
C ASN A 91 5.61 13.90 8.44
N GLU A 92 6.75 14.55 8.62
CA GLU A 92 7.86 14.01 9.43
C GLU A 92 7.47 13.80 10.89
N VAL A 93 6.66 14.70 11.46
CA VAL A 93 6.27 14.63 12.87
C VAL A 93 5.40 13.42 13.13
N PHE A 94 4.31 13.29 12.37
CA PHE A 94 3.38 12.17 12.54
C PHE A 94 4.07 10.83 12.33
N LEU A 95 4.82 10.70 11.24
CA LEU A 95 5.45 9.43 10.89
C LEU A 95 6.63 9.08 11.83
N SER A 96 7.36 10.07 12.30
CA SER A 96 8.42 9.83 13.31
C SER A 96 7.84 9.30 14.63
N GLU A 97 6.71 9.82 15.05
CA GLU A 97 5.98 9.30 16.23
C GLU A 97 5.41 7.90 16.00
N LEU A 98 4.83 7.67 14.82
CA LEU A 98 4.27 6.38 14.46
C LEU A 98 5.32 5.27 14.46
N TYR A 99 6.45 5.51 13.80
CA TYR A 99 7.54 4.54 13.68
C TYR A 99 8.54 4.56 14.85
N GLU A 100 8.34 5.48 15.80
CA GLU A 100 9.21 5.64 16.99
C GLU A 100 10.69 5.85 16.62
N THR A 101 10.92 6.56 15.52
CA THR A 101 12.25 6.93 15.04
C THR A 101 12.19 8.24 14.28
N LYS A 102 13.31 8.95 14.24
CA LYS A 102 13.38 10.19 13.45
C LYS A 102 13.34 9.86 11.97
N LEU A 103 12.37 10.39 11.26
CA LEU A 103 12.25 10.31 9.82
C LEU A 103 12.44 11.69 9.19
N ASN A 104 13.07 11.70 8.03
CA ASN A 104 13.22 12.87 7.19
C ASN A 104 12.38 12.68 5.92
N LYS A 105 12.03 13.79 5.28
CA LYS A 105 11.20 13.79 4.09
C LYS A 105 11.92 14.47 2.93
N ILE A 106 11.88 13.84 1.77
CA ILE A 106 12.23 14.49 0.50
C ILE A 106 11.05 14.34 -0.47
N ILE A 107 11.01 15.23 -1.47
CA ILE A 107 10.05 15.11 -2.58
C ILE A 107 10.81 14.56 -3.79
N THR A 108 10.30 13.46 -4.36
CA THR A 108 10.88 12.85 -5.56
C THR A 108 10.64 13.73 -6.80
N GLU A 109 11.34 13.45 -7.88
CA GLU A 109 11.13 14.14 -9.16
C GLU A 109 9.68 14.05 -9.65
N ASP A 110 9.01 12.94 -9.35
CA ASP A 110 7.60 12.71 -9.70
C ASP A 110 6.61 13.42 -8.74
N GLY A 111 7.12 14.16 -7.75
CA GLY A 111 6.31 14.94 -6.81
C GLY A 111 5.76 14.15 -5.62
N TYR A 112 6.21 12.93 -5.38
CA TYR A 112 5.79 12.13 -4.23
C TYR A 112 6.74 12.26 -3.04
N PRO A 113 6.22 12.27 -1.80
CA PRO A 113 7.07 12.26 -0.62
C PRO A 113 7.72 10.87 -0.44
N LEU A 114 8.98 10.90 -0.05
CA LEU A 114 9.74 9.73 0.37
C LEU A 114 10.32 10.01 1.76
N PHE A 115 10.12 9.06 2.66
CA PHE A 115 10.60 9.11 4.05
C PHE A 115 11.74 8.14 4.27
N TYR A 116 12.76 8.57 5.03
CA TYR A 116 13.97 7.77 5.32
C TYR A 116 14.54 8.09 6.70
#